data_868917e12fcce3424223349c865e3133
#
_entry.id   868917e12fcce3424223349c865e3133
#
_cell.length_a   1.000
_cell.length_b   1.000
_cell.length_c   1.000
_cell.angle_alpha   90.00
_cell.angle_beta   90.00
_cell.angle_gamma   90.00
#
_symmetry.space_group_name_H-M   'P 1'
#
loop_
_entity.id
_entity.type
_entity.pdbx_description
1 polymer ?
#
loop_
_entity_poly.entity_id
_entity_poly.type
_entity_poly.pdbx_seq_one_letter_code
_entity_poly.pdbx_strand_id
1 'polypeptide(L)'
;MKNKQKAKFSFGAYLSFFTRFPIPWWLFLLSLLLGFANTEVVLAVSNYLIRINKGELYNGVIIGYALMNVFNALLSMLINLTGGYGSALVTLRVRKLLWRKILHLPMREVERRQPSALISGLVNDITQASLVVQMAFNTIVSLYSFFRCCWEMYRFDGTLSLYMLLLLPIAVLVFALVGHLQ
;
A
#
# COMPACT_ATOMS: atom_id res chain seq x y z
N MET A 1 2.87 -20.70 -34.31
CA MET A 1 4.03 -20.06 -33.66
C MET A 1 3.58 -18.74 -33.05
N LYS A 2 3.33 -18.69 -31.72
CA LYS A 2 2.89 -17.47 -31.02
C LYS A 2 4.13 -16.72 -30.55
N ASN A 3 4.42 -15.60 -31.21
CA ASN A 3 5.45 -14.66 -30.80
C ASN A 3 5.03 -14.01 -29.48
N LYS A 4 5.52 -14.54 -28.35
CA LYS A 4 5.40 -13.89 -27.05
C LYS A 4 6.31 -12.66 -27.08
N GLN A 5 5.77 -11.51 -27.48
CA GLN A 5 6.40 -10.22 -27.20
C GLN A 5 6.55 -10.11 -25.69
N LYS A 6 7.77 -10.37 -25.20
CA LYS A 6 8.17 -10.01 -23.84
C LYS A 6 8.04 -8.47 -23.76
N ALA A 7 6.97 -8.01 -23.14
CA ALA A 7 6.82 -6.59 -22.82
C ALA A 7 8.04 -6.20 -21.97
N LYS A 8 8.96 -5.42 -22.54
CA LYS A 8 10.05 -4.81 -21.79
C LYS A 8 9.43 -3.91 -20.76
N PHE A 9 9.52 -4.33 -19.50
CA PHE A 9 9.12 -3.53 -18.35
C PHE A 9 9.98 -2.26 -18.33
N SER A 10 9.43 -1.16 -18.78
CA SER A 10 10.08 0.15 -18.72
C SER A 10 9.51 0.91 -17.52
N PHE A 11 10.35 1.24 -16.56
CA PHE A 11 9.97 2.03 -15.40
C PHE A 11 9.32 3.37 -15.76
N GLY A 12 9.77 3.96 -16.90
CA GLY A 12 9.17 5.17 -17.47
C GLY A 12 7.73 5.00 -17.94
N ALA A 13 7.34 3.80 -18.41
CA ALA A 13 5.96 3.51 -18.79
C ALA A 13 5.02 3.47 -17.57
N TYR A 14 5.52 3.00 -16.41
CA TYR A 14 4.79 3.04 -15.15
C TYR A 14 4.58 4.47 -14.64
N LEU A 15 5.62 5.29 -14.68
CA LEU A 15 5.50 6.70 -14.27
C LEU A 15 4.52 7.48 -15.14
N SER A 16 4.55 7.26 -16.47
CA SER A 16 3.62 7.90 -17.40
C SER A 16 2.18 7.40 -17.23
N PHE A 17 2.01 6.16 -16.77
CA PHE A 17 0.71 5.62 -16.41
C PHE A 17 0.12 6.35 -15.19
N PHE A 18 0.91 6.55 -14.14
CA PHE A 18 0.49 7.27 -12.93
C PHE A 18 0.10 8.73 -13.21
N THR A 19 0.79 9.42 -14.11
CA THR A 19 0.47 10.82 -14.47
C THR A 19 -0.78 10.96 -15.34
N ARG A 20 -1.11 9.95 -16.14
CA ARG A 20 -2.30 9.92 -17.01
C ARG A 20 -3.56 9.39 -16.33
N PHE A 21 -3.43 8.73 -15.19
CA PHE A 21 -4.56 8.16 -14.48
C PHE A 21 -5.29 9.24 -13.68
N PRO A 22 -6.62 9.26 -13.68
CA PRO A 22 -7.41 10.23 -12.90
C PRO A 22 -7.44 9.86 -11.42
N ILE A 23 -6.26 9.86 -10.79
CA ILE A 23 -6.08 9.51 -9.39
C ILE A 23 -6.53 10.71 -8.53
N PRO A 24 -7.34 10.52 -7.49
CA PRO A 24 -7.65 11.55 -6.53
C PRO A 24 -6.45 11.74 -5.57
N TRP A 25 -5.42 12.45 -6.04
CA TRP A 25 -4.13 12.63 -5.33
C TRP A 25 -4.29 13.10 -3.89
N TRP A 26 -5.28 13.95 -3.63
CA TRP A 26 -5.51 14.47 -2.29
C TRP A 26 -5.90 13.38 -1.28
N LEU A 27 -6.68 12.36 -1.69
CA LEU A 27 -7.03 11.22 -0.83
C LEU A 27 -5.81 10.36 -0.52
N PHE A 28 -4.96 10.13 -1.52
CA PHE A 28 -3.75 9.37 -1.34
C PHE A 28 -2.71 10.12 -0.49
N LEU A 29 -2.57 11.43 -0.66
CA LEU A 29 -1.75 12.26 0.23
C LEU A 29 -2.26 12.21 1.67
N LEU A 30 -3.58 12.29 1.85
CA LEU A 30 -4.20 12.17 3.17
C LEU A 30 -3.91 10.80 3.79
N SER A 31 -4.09 9.71 3.03
CA SER A 31 -3.79 8.35 3.50
C SER A 31 -2.31 8.17 3.84
N LEU A 32 -1.42 8.81 3.11
CA LEU A 32 0.02 8.79 3.35
C LEU A 32 0.38 9.54 4.64
N LEU A 33 -0.19 10.72 4.87
CA LEU A 33 -0.03 11.48 6.11
C LEU A 33 -0.57 10.71 7.33
N LEU A 34 -1.76 10.11 7.19
CA LEU A 34 -2.32 9.26 8.23
C LEU A 34 -1.45 8.03 8.50
N GLY A 35 -0.87 7.43 7.48
CA GLY A 35 0.06 6.30 7.61
C GLY A 35 1.33 6.68 8.37
N PHE A 36 1.89 7.85 8.12
CA PHE A 36 3.04 8.36 8.86
C PHE A 36 2.67 8.64 10.32
N ALA A 37 1.54 9.30 10.57
CA ALA A 37 1.03 9.55 11.91
C ALA A 37 0.79 8.23 12.68
N ASN A 38 0.23 7.22 12.01
CA ASN A 38 0.01 5.90 12.60
C ASN A 38 1.33 5.24 13.02
N THR A 39 2.39 5.37 12.24
CA THR A 39 3.71 4.86 12.59
C THR A 39 4.24 5.48 13.88
N GLU A 40 4.11 6.79 14.05
CA GLU A 40 4.54 7.48 15.28
C GLU A 40 3.71 7.05 16.50
N VAL A 41 2.40 6.84 16.31
CA VAL A 41 1.53 6.32 17.40
C VAL A 41 1.90 4.90 17.79
N VAL A 42 2.19 4.02 16.83
CA VAL A 42 2.65 2.65 17.11
C VAL A 42 3.96 2.65 17.90
N LEU A 43 4.90 3.53 17.56
CA LEU A 43 6.14 3.69 18.32
C LEU A 43 5.90 4.23 19.73
N ALA A 44 4.96 5.16 19.89
CA ALA A 44 4.57 5.64 21.21
C ALA A 44 3.94 4.52 22.07
N VAL A 45 3.07 3.69 21.49
CA VAL A 45 2.50 2.51 22.15
C VAL A 45 3.61 1.55 22.60
N SER A 46 4.59 1.29 21.75
CA SER A 46 5.73 0.43 22.07
C SER A 46 6.57 0.99 23.23
N ASN A 47 6.76 2.30 23.28
CA ASN A 47 7.46 2.96 24.39
C ASN A 47 6.72 2.83 25.73
N TYR A 48 5.39 2.93 25.73
CA TYR A 48 4.58 2.66 26.92
C TYR A 48 4.70 1.20 27.36
N LEU A 49 4.69 0.26 26.41
CA LEU A 49 4.86 -1.17 26.71
C LEU A 49 6.21 -1.47 27.36
N ILE A 50 7.29 -0.84 26.88
CA ILE A 50 8.63 -0.97 27.45
C ILE A 50 8.66 -0.46 28.90
N ARG A 51 7.98 0.65 29.20
CA ARG A 51 7.88 1.21 30.56
C ARG A 51 7.12 0.25 31.49
N ILE A 52 6.02 -0.32 31.03
CA ILE A 52 5.26 -1.33 31.79
C ILE A 52 6.14 -2.55 32.09
N ASN A 53 6.91 -3.04 31.11
CA ASN A 53 7.81 -4.18 31.31
C ASN A 53 8.99 -3.88 32.25
N LYS A 54 9.37 -2.61 32.40
CA LYS A 54 10.37 -2.18 33.40
C LYS A 54 9.80 -2.05 34.81
N GLY A 55 8.52 -2.35 35.04
CA GLY A 55 7.88 -2.30 36.32
C GLY A 55 7.31 -0.92 36.70
N GLU A 56 7.25 0.02 35.78
CA GLU A 56 6.63 1.34 35.98
C GLU A 56 5.10 1.23 35.89
N LEU A 57 4.49 0.53 36.83
CA LEU A 57 3.04 0.26 36.91
C LEU A 57 2.27 1.42 37.56
N TYR A 58 2.48 2.65 37.11
CA TYR A 58 1.64 3.77 37.56
C TYR A 58 0.32 3.80 36.77
N ASN A 59 -0.78 4.14 37.44
CA ASN A 59 -2.09 4.29 36.79
C ASN A 59 -2.04 5.16 35.56
N GLY A 60 -1.21 6.21 35.54
CA GLY A 60 -1.03 7.09 34.39
C GLY A 60 -0.38 6.41 33.17
N VAL A 61 0.52 5.46 33.38
CA VAL A 61 1.18 4.72 32.27
C VAL A 61 0.20 3.73 31.65
N ILE A 62 -0.60 3.04 32.48
CA ILE A 62 -1.61 2.08 32.03
C ILE A 62 -2.72 2.80 31.24
N ILE A 63 -3.23 3.90 31.78
CA ILE A 63 -4.24 4.72 31.10
C ILE A 63 -3.67 5.30 29.80
N GLY A 64 -2.45 5.82 29.82
CA GLY A 64 -1.77 6.33 28.63
C GLY A 64 -1.61 5.26 27.55
N TYR A 65 -1.21 4.04 27.93
CA TYR A 65 -1.12 2.91 27.01
C TYR A 65 -2.48 2.56 26.39
N ALA A 66 -3.54 2.48 27.22
CA ALA A 66 -4.88 2.19 26.74
C ALA A 66 -5.41 3.25 25.77
N LEU A 67 -5.23 4.54 26.11
CA LEU A 67 -5.63 5.66 25.25
C LEU A 67 -4.89 5.65 23.92
N MET A 68 -3.57 5.39 23.94
CA MET A 68 -2.78 5.32 22.71
C MET A 68 -3.18 4.14 21.81
N ASN A 69 -3.57 3.00 22.39
CA ASN A 69 -4.10 1.88 21.61
C ASN A 69 -5.46 2.21 20.97
N VAL A 70 -6.36 2.86 21.69
CA VAL A 70 -7.64 3.33 21.12
C VAL A 70 -7.38 4.32 19.99
N PHE A 71 -6.47 5.26 20.18
CA PHE A 71 -6.10 6.23 19.14
C PHE A 71 -5.48 5.55 17.91
N ASN A 72 -4.61 4.56 18.11
CA ASN A 72 -4.05 3.74 17.04
C ASN A 72 -5.14 3.00 16.25
N ALA A 73 -6.12 2.42 16.93
CA ALA A 73 -7.24 1.74 16.29
C ALA A 73 -8.10 2.71 15.44
N LEU A 74 -8.38 3.90 15.96
CA LEU A 74 -9.10 4.94 15.23
C LEU A 74 -8.33 5.42 13.98
N LEU A 75 -7.02 5.67 14.11
CA LEU A 75 -6.18 6.01 12.96
C LEU A 75 -6.17 4.91 11.90
N SER A 76 -6.02 3.67 12.30
CA SER A 76 -6.05 2.50 11.40
C SER A 76 -7.39 2.39 10.67
N MET A 77 -8.50 2.66 11.36
CA MET A 77 -9.82 2.71 10.75
C MET A 77 -9.91 3.84 9.70
N LEU A 78 -9.42 5.04 10.01
CA LEU A 78 -9.40 6.17 9.08
C LEU A 78 -8.54 5.90 7.84
N ILE A 79 -7.38 5.25 8.00
CA ILE A 79 -6.51 4.84 6.90
C ILE A 79 -7.24 3.86 5.98
N ASN A 80 -7.89 2.85 6.54
CA ASN A 80 -8.64 1.86 5.77
C ASN A 80 -9.83 2.48 5.03
N LEU A 81 -10.56 3.39 5.67
CA LEU A 81 -11.67 4.12 5.04
C LEU A 81 -11.17 5.01 3.90
N THR A 82 -10.10 5.77 4.13
CA THR A 82 -9.54 6.68 3.12
C THR A 82 -8.96 5.91 1.93
N GLY A 83 -8.23 4.82 2.20
CA GLY A 83 -7.68 3.94 1.16
C GLY A 83 -8.76 3.23 0.36
N GLY A 84 -9.77 2.69 1.03
CA GLY A 84 -10.92 2.02 0.39
C GLY A 84 -11.74 2.98 -0.47
N TYR A 85 -12.03 4.19 0.04
CA TYR A 85 -12.72 5.23 -0.70
C TYR A 85 -11.91 5.71 -1.91
N GLY A 86 -10.60 5.90 -1.74
CA GLY A 86 -9.68 6.25 -2.83
C GLY A 86 -9.67 5.20 -3.94
N SER A 87 -9.59 3.91 -3.57
CA SER A 87 -9.62 2.80 -4.51
C SER A 87 -10.96 2.71 -5.25
N ALA A 88 -12.09 2.90 -4.55
CA ALA A 88 -13.42 2.93 -5.16
C ALA A 88 -13.57 4.07 -6.17
N LEU A 89 -13.09 5.28 -5.85
CA LEU A 89 -13.12 6.43 -6.76
C LEU A 89 -12.26 6.21 -8.01
N VAL A 90 -11.06 5.63 -7.86
CA VAL A 90 -10.22 5.25 -9.00
C VAL A 90 -10.96 4.27 -9.89
N THR A 91 -11.53 3.23 -9.32
CA THR A 91 -12.32 2.21 -10.04
C THR A 91 -13.47 2.84 -10.83
N LEU A 92 -14.25 3.73 -10.20
CA LEU A 92 -15.37 4.44 -10.84
C LEU A 92 -14.91 5.33 -12.01
N ARG A 93 -13.84 6.10 -11.81
CA ARG A 93 -13.31 6.99 -12.86
C ARG A 93 -12.79 6.21 -14.06
N VAL A 94 -12.07 5.12 -13.81
CA VAL A 94 -11.55 4.26 -14.87
C VAL A 94 -12.67 3.57 -15.61
N ARG A 95 -13.69 3.04 -14.91
CA ARG A 95 -14.88 2.48 -15.54
C ARG A 95 -15.55 3.50 -16.46
N LYS A 96 -15.75 4.73 -16.00
CA LYS A 96 -16.37 5.80 -16.79
C LYS A 96 -15.57 6.14 -18.06
N LEU A 97 -14.25 6.19 -17.96
CA LEU A 97 -13.36 6.42 -19.12
C LEU A 97 -13.43 5.27 -20.13
N LEU A 98 -13.45 4.03 -19.65
CA LEU A 98 -13.51 2.85 -20.50
C LEU A 98 -14.87 2.73 -21.19
N TRP A 99 -15.98 2.95 -20.47
CA TRP A 99 -17.31 3.00 -21.08
C TRP A 99 -17.40 4.04 -22.18
N ARG A 100 -16.85 5.25 -21.97
CA ARG A 100 -16.78 6.26 -23.04
C ARG A 100 -16.02 5.74 -24.27
N LYS A 101 -14.90 5.07 -24.09
CA LYS A 101 -14.11 4.52 -25.21
C LYS A 101 -14.87 3.41 -25.94
N ILE A 102 -15.53 2.51 -25.20
CA ILE A 102 -16.31 1.41 -25.80
C ILE A 102 -17.48 1.92 -26.63
N LEU A 103 -18.19 2.94 -26.12
CA LEU A 103 -19.32 3.54 -26.83
C LEU A 103 -18.92 4.28 -28.12
N HIS A 104 -17.64 4.63 -28.27
CA HIS A 104 -17.11 5.26 -29.49
C HIS A 104 -16.45 4.25 -30.45
N LEU A 105 -16.45 2.96 -30.10
CA LEU A 105 -15.95 1.92 -31.03
C LEU A 105 -16.99 1.61 -32.10
N PRO A 106 -16.59 1.45 -33.36
CA PRO A 106 -17.49 1.06 -34.42
C PRO A 106 -18.09 -0.32 -34.12
N MET A 107 -19.41 -0.47 -34.32
CA MET A 107 -20.20 -1.68 -34.00
C MET A 107 -19.53 -2.97 -34.53
N ARG A 108 -18.90 -2.91 -35.69
CA ARG A 108 -18.21 -4.03 -36.33
C ARG A 108 -17.05 -4.62 -35.52
N GLU A 109 -16.39 -3.82 -34.69
CA GLU A 109 -15.33 -4.31 -33.80
C GLU A 109 -15.87 -4.89 -32.49
N VAL A 110 -17.01 -4.40 -32.03
CA VAL A 110 -17.69 -4.89 -30.83
C VAL A 110 -18.27 -6.28 -31.08
N GLU A 111 -18.88 -6.50 -32.24
CA GLU A 111 -19.47 -7.81 -32.65
C GLU A 111 -18.38 -8.88 -32.86
N ARG A 112 -17.20 -8.51 -33.28
CA ARG A 112 -16.08 -9.43 -33.52
C ARG A 112 -15.45 -9.98 -32.24
N ARG A 113 -15.63 -9.29 -31.14
CA ARG A 113 -15.14 -9.71 -29.80
C ARG A 113 -16.37 -10.02 -28.96
N GLN A 114 -16.43 -11.24 -28.42
CA GLN A 114 -17.52 -11.63 -27.52
C GLN A 114 -17.70 -10.56 -26.41
N PRO A 115 -18.84 -9.85 -26.35
CA PRO A 115 -19.03 -8.73 -25.41
C PRO A 115 -18.82 -9.11 -23.95
N SER A 116 -19.17 -10.35 -23.57
CA SER A 116 -19.00 -10.89 -22.21
C SER A 116 -17.53 -11.01 -21.82
N ALA A 117 -16.65 -11.45 -22.72
CA ALA A 117 -15.23 -11.58 -22.47
C ALA A 117 -14.53 -10.21 -22.36
N LEU A 118 -15.00 -9.21 -23.13
CA LEU A 118 -14.54 -7.83 -23.01
C LEU A 118 -14.93 -7.20 -21.67
N ILE A 119 -16.16 -7.41 -21.21
CA ILE A 119 -16.65 -6.83 -19.97
C ILE A 119 -15.96 -7.47 -18.76
N SER A 120 -15.83 -8.79 -18.72
CA SER A 120 -15.18 -9.49 -17.61
C SER A 120 -13.68 -9.18 -17.51
N GLY A 121 -12.97 -9.15 -18.63
CA GLY A 121 -11.56 -8.75 -18.67
C GLY A 121 -11.36 -7.32 -18.19
N LEU A 122 -12.17 -6.38 -18.70
CA LEU A 122 -12.12 -4.98 -18.28
C LEU A 122 -12.40 -4.77 -16.79
N VAL A 123 -13.39 -5.45 -16.23
CA VAL A 123 -13.71 -5.34 -14.79
C VAL A 123 -12.55 -5.83 -13.94
N ASN A 124 -11.94 -6.95 -14.32
CA ASN A 124 -10.81 -7.51 -13.60
C ASN A 124 -9.57 -6.60 -13.70
N ASP A 125 -9.24 -6.12 -14.89
CA ASP A 125 -8.08 -5.25 -15.14
C ASP A 125 -8.19 -3.91 -14.38
N ILE A 126 -9.41 -3.34 -14.29
CA ILE A 126 -9.66 -2.11 -13.53
C ILE A 126 -9.44 -2.34 -12.03
N THR A 127 -9.92 -3.45 -11.50
CA THR A 127 -9.74 -3.80 -10.09
C THR A 127 -8.25 -4.00 -9.78
N GLN A 128 -7.54 -4.71 -10.63
CA GLN A 128 -6.09 -4.90 -10.52
C GLN A 128 -5.34 -3.55 -10.57
N ALA A 129 -5.70 -2.65 -11.48
CA ALA A 129 -5.06 -1.34 -11.58
C ALA A 129 -5.26 -0.50 -10.31
N SER A 130 -6.46 -0.53 -9.70
CA SER A 130 -6.72 0.19 -8.45
C SER A 130 -5.93 -0.38 -7.27
N LEU A 131 -5.76 -1.70 -7.21
CA LEU A 131 -4.95 -2.37 -6.20
C LEU A 131 -3.47 -2.00 -6.32
N VAL A 132 -2.92 -1.93 -7.55
CA VAL A 132 -1.53 -1.53 -7.79
C VAL A 132 -1.26 -0.11 -7.28
N VAL A 133 -2.19 0.82 -7.49
CA VAL A 133 -2.09 2.19 -6.96
C VAL A 133 -2.03 2.16 -5.43
N GLN A 134 -2.95 1.44 -4.80
CA GLN A 134 -2.99 1.33 -3.33
C GLN A 134 -1.72 0.68 -2.77
N MET A 135 -1.22 -0.38 -3.41
CA MET A 135 0.03 -1.05 -3.02
C MET A 135 1.23 -0.10 -3.09
N ALA A 136 1.32 0.75 -4.12
CA ALA A 136 2.41 1.71 -4.25
C ALA A 136 2.46 2.69 -3.05
N PHE A 137 1.31 3.22 -2.62
CA PHE A 137 1.25 4.10 -1.44
C PHE A 137 1.55 3.35 -0.15
N ASN A 138 1.02 2.15 0.03
CA ASN A 138 1.34 1.31 1.19
C ASN A 138 2.84 0.99 1.27
N THR A 139 3.50 0.78 0.14
CA THR A 139 4.95 0.56 0.09
C THR A 139 5.73 1.78 0.59
N ILE A 140 5.31 3.00 0.25
CA ILE A 140 5.95 4.23 0.74
C ILE A 140 5.81 4.34 2.27
N VAL A 141 4.60 4.09 2.79
CA VAL A 141 4.36 4.10 4.25
C VAL A 141 5.19 3.02 4.95
N SER A 142 5.26 1.82 4.37
CA SER A 142 6.04 0.71 4.94
C SER A 142 7.54 1.01 4.96
N LEU A 143 8.07 1.64 3.90
CA LEU A 143 9.47 2.09 3.87
C LEU A 143 9.75 3.12 4.96
N TYR A 144 8.89 4.12 5.10
CA TYR A 144 9.01 5.11 6.17
C TYR A 144 8.98 4.44 7.55
N SER A 145 7.99 3.57 7.79
CA SER A 145 7.83 2.83 9.02
C SER A 145 9.07 1.98 9.36
N PHE A 146 9.63 1.33 8.34
CA PHE A 146 10.85 0.55 8.49
C PHE A 146 12.04 1.40 8.93
N PHE A 147 12.34 2.50 8.23
CA PHE A 147 13.45 3.37 8.59
C PHE A 147 13.26 4.02 9.95
N ARG A 148 12.03 4.39 10.28
CA ARG A 148 11.69 4.99 11.57
C ARG A 148 11.86 3.99 12.73
N CYS A 149 11.46 2.74 12.50
CA CYS A 149 11.65 1.68 13.48
C CYS A 149 13.13 1.35 13.68
N CYS A 150 13.93 1.26 12.60
CA CYS A 150 15.38 1.08 12.68
C CYS A 150 16.06 2.21 13.47
N TRP A 151 15.62 3.45 13.25
CA TRP A 151 16.14 4.61 13.97
C TRP A 151 15.85 4.52 15.48
N GLU A 152 14.63 4.16 15.88
CA GLU A 152 14.30 3.97 17.30
C GLU A 152 15.10 2.82 17.91
N MET A 153 15.22 1.70 17.22
CA MET A 153 16.05 0.58 17.69
C MET A 153 17.52 0.98 17.89
N TYR A 154 18.07 1.76 16.95
CA TYR A 154 19.43 2.28 17.07
C TYR A 154 19.63 3.15 18.32
N ARG A 155 18.61 3.92 18.70
CA ARG A 155 18.64 4.74 19.93
C ARG A 155 18.61 3.91 21.22
N PHE A 156 18.01 2.72 21.20
CA PHE A 156 17.96 1.82 22.36
C PHE A 156 19.20 0.94 22.47
N ASP A 157 19.61 0.32 21.37
CA ASP A 157 20.79 -0.53 21.31
C ASP A 157 21.27 -0.63 19.86
N GLY A 158 22.47 -0.08 19.59
CA GLY A 158 23.07 -0.09 18.26
C GLY A 158 23.37 -1.48 17.72
N THR A 159 23.68 -2.44 18.59
CA THR A 159 23.94 -3.85 18.23
C THR A 159 22.67 -4.53 17.73
N LEU A 160 21.55 -4.31 18.38
CA LEU A 160 20.25 -4.90 18.02
C LEU A 160 19.74 -4.37 16.67
N SER A 161 19.95 -3.08 16.41
CA SER A 161 19.65 -2.44 15.13
C SER A 161 20.46 -3.05 13.99
N LEU A 162 21.72 -3.37 14.22
CA LEU A 162 22.63 -3.95 13.22
C LEU A 162 22.21 -5.37 12.85
N TYR A 163 21.77 -6.19 13.82
CA TYR A 163 21.21 -7.51 13.56
C TYR A 163 19.92 -7.46 12.74
N MET A 164 19.02 -6.52 13.02
CA MET A 164 17.79 -6.32 12.24
C MET A 164 18.08 -5.89 10.79
N LEU A 165 19.08 -5.03 10.60
CA LEU A 165 19.49 -4.58 9.28
C LEU A 165 20.12 -5.73 8.46
N LEU A 166 20.81 -6.67 9.12
CA LEU A 166 21.38 -7.89 8.52
C LEU A 166 20.30 -8.92 8.16
N LEU A 167 19.21 -8.99 8.91
CA LEU A 167 18.08 -9.88 8.63
C LEU A 167 17.32 -9.51 7.35
N LEU A 168 17.33 -8.22 6.96
CA LEU A 168 16.60 -7.71 5.81
C LEU A 168 17.07 -8.33 4.48
N PRO A 169 18.37 -8.34 4.11
CA PRO A 169 18.82 -9.00 2.89
C PRO A 169 18.54 -10.50 2.89
N ILE A 170 18.57 -11.16 4.06
CA ILE A 170 18.23 -12.58 4.18
C ILE A 170 16.74 -12.80 3.86
N ALA A 171 15.86 -11.97 4.39
CA ALA A 171 14.43 -12.04 4.09
C ALA A 171 14.15 -11.82 2.60
N VAL A 172 14.79 -10.81 1.98
CA VAL A 172 14.66 -10.55 0.53
C VAL A 172 15.15 -11.74 -0.29
N LEU A 173 16.27 -12.37 0.10
CA LEU A 173 16.82 -13.55 -0.56
C LEU A 173 15.85 -14.74 -0.48
N VAL A 174 15.25 -14.98 0.70
CA VAL A 174 14.26 -16.05 0.89
C VAL A 174 13.02 -15.79 0.03
N PHE A 175 12.48 -14.55 0.00
CA PHE A 175 11.34 -14.22 -0.85
C PHE A 175 11.65 -14.35 -2.34
N ALA A 176 12.86 -13.95 -2.77
CA ALA A 176 13.28 -14.11 -4.15
C ALA A 176 13.41 -15.60 -4.55
N LEU A 177 13.93 -16.44 -3.66
CA LEU A 177 14.02 -17.89 -3.86
C LEU A 177 12.63 -18.54 -3.95
N VAL A 178 11.72 -18.21 -3.05
CA VAL A 178 10.35 -18.73 -3.07
C VAL A 178 9.60 -18.29 -4.33
N GLY A 179 9.75 -17.01 -4.74
CA GLY A 179 9.15 -16.50 -5.96
C GLY A 179 9.74 -17.11 -7.26
N HIS A 180 10.94 -17.66 -7.20
CA HIS A 180 11.56 -18.35 -8.34
C HIS A 180 11.11 -19.81 -8.47
N LEU A 181 10.62 -20.39 -7.37
CA LEU A 181 10.16 -21.79 -7.29
C LEU A 181 8.66 -21.95 -7.64
N GLN A 182 7.90 -20.85 -7.74
CA GLN A 182 6.51 -20.79 -8.22
C GLN A 182 6.45 -20.42 -9.72
#